data_1a1f1ad893929b05b0c38699c322f4ea
#
_entry.id   1a1f1ad893929b05b0c38699c322f4ea
#
_cell.length_a   1.000
_cell.length_b   1.000
_cell.length_c   1.000
_cell.angle_alpha   90.00
_cell.angle_beta   90.00
_cell.angle_gamma   90.00
#
_symmetry.space_group_name_H-M   'P 1'
#
loop_
_entity.id
_entity.type
_entity.pdbx_description
1 polymer ?
#
loop_
_entity_poly.entity_id
_entity_poly.type
_entity_poly.pdbx_seq_one_letter_code
_entity_poly.pdbx_strand_id
1 'polypeptide(L)'
;MTDAMVNFEYMKTTYELVDKLSAEGIPFEIRFLLNGFQVAYPDNGDNRVCSAICHNGSYGKGNGYMEMMGLLTADEATYDDVVVLTVDEIFRRIKEHYHLHRKS
;
A
#
# COMPACT_ATOMS: atom_id res chain seq x y z
N MET A 1 -12.78 -6.40 -24.14
CA MET A 1 -12.94 -6.83 -23.61
C MET A 1 -12.69 -6.62 -22.30
N THR A 2 -12.10 -6.85 -21.67
CA THR A 2 -12.04 -6.86 -20.26
C THR A 2 -11.02 -5.95 -19.67
N ASP A 3 -10.49 -5.05 -20.45
CA ASP A 3 -9.46 -4.16 -19.96
C ASP A 3 -9.95 -3.26 -18.86
N ALA A 4 -11.24 -2.99 -18.86
CA ALA A 4 -11.81 -2.10 -17.85
C ALA A 4 -12.19 -2.84 -16.57
N MET A 5 -12.06 -4.16 -16.56
CA MET A 5 -12.50 -4.92 -15.41
C MET A 5 -11.48 -4.87 -14.29
N VAL A 6 -11.99 -4.81 -13.08
CA VAL A 6 -11.16 -4.88 -11.88
C VAL A 6 -10.57 -6.28 -11.77
N ASN A 7 -9.31 -6.36 -11.43
CA ASN A 7 -8.66 -7.63 -11.14
C ASN A 7 -9.00 -8.02 -9.71
N PHE A 8 -9.72 -9.13 -9.55
CA PHE A 8 -10.18 -9.52 -8.22
C PHE A 8 -9.06 -9.88 -7.26
N GLU A 9 -7.96 -10.42 -7.78
CA GLU A 9 -6.80 -10.69 -6.93
C GLU A 9 -6.21 -9.41 -6.38
N TYR A 10 -6.12 -8.40 -7.23
CA TYR A 10 -5.60 -7.10 -6.79
C TYR A 10 -6.54 -6.48 -5.77
N MET A 11 -7.83 -6.57 -6.03
CA MET A 11 -8.83 -6.01 -5.13
C MET A 11 -8.76 -6.69 -3.77
N LYS A 12 -8.70 -8.02 -3.77
CA LYS A 12 -8.67 -8.78 -2.53
C LYS A 12 -7.45 -8.39 -1.69
N THR A 13 -6.27 -8.38 -2.31
CA THR A 13 -5.04 -8.03 -1.63
C THR A 13 -5.09 -6.61 -1.08
N THR A 14 -5.57 -5.67 -1.91
CA THR A 14 -5.65 -4.27 -1.50
C THR A 14 -6.58 -4.09 -0.33
N TYR A 15 -7.74 -4.75 -0.36
CA TYR A 15 -8.70 -4.57 0.71
C TYR A 15 -8.32 -5.31 1.99
N GLU A 16 -7.42 -6.28 1.92
CA GLU A 16 -6.83 -6.81 3.15
C GLU A 16 -6.10 -5.70 3.90
N LEU A 17 -5.35 -4.88 3.18
CA LEU A 17 -4.66 -3.76 3.80
C LEU A 17 -5.65 -2.69 4.26
N VAL A 18 -6.62 -2.36 3.41
CA VAL A 18 -7.62 -1.35 3.74
C VAL A 18 -8.39 -1.72 5.01
N ASP A 19 -8.78 -2.99 5.13
CA ASP A 19 -9.51 -3.43 6.31
C ASP A 19 -8.67 -3.30 7.59
N LYS A 20 -7.39 -3.62 7.51
CA LYS A 20 -6.50 -3.51 8.66
C LYS A 20 -6.31 -2.06 9.07
N LEU A 21 -6.11 -1.18 8.09
CA LEU A 21 -5.95 0.25 8.38
C LEU A 21 -7.23 0.83 8.96
N SER A 22 -8.38 0.48 8.38
CA SER A 22 -9.66 0.97 8.85
C SER A 22 -9.95 0.52 10.28
N ALA A 23 -9.62 -0.71 10.60
CA ALA A 23 -9.85 -1.24 11.94
C ALA A 23 -9.05 -0.48 13.00
N GLU A 24 -7.92 0.08 12.62
CA GLU A 24 -7.07 0.84 13.54
C GLU A 24 -7.33 2.35 13.49
N GLY A 25 -8.24 2.78 12.64
CA GLY A 25 -8.51 4.21 12.49
C GLY A 25 -7.38 4.97 11.81
N ILE A 26 -6.55 4.30 11.05
CA ILE A 26 -5.41 4.93 10.38
C ILE A 26 -5.88 5.54 9.07
N PRO A 27 -5.57 6.82 8.80
CA PRO A 27 -6.05 7.47 7.58
C PRO A 27 -5.33 6.97 6.34
N PHE A 28 -6.05 6.91 5.24
CA PHE A 28 -5.49 6.54 3.94
C PHE A 28 -6.41 7.04 2.83
N GLU A 29 -5.88 7.04 1.62
CA GLU A 29 -6.67 7.26 0.41
C GLU A 29 -6.42 6.10 -0.53
N ILE A 30 -7.47 5.69 -1.25
CA ILE A 30 -7.37 4.60 -2.18
C ILE A 30 -7.71 5.14 -3.58
N ARG A 31 -6.95 4.69 -4.58
CA ARG A 31 -7.17 5.05 -5.98
C ARG A 31 -7.20 3.79 -6.82
N PHE A 32 -8.05 3.83 -7.85
CA PHE A 32 -8.10 2.76 -8.84
C PHE A 32 -7.25 3.16 -10.04
N LEU A 33 -6.33 2.30 -10.45
CA LEU A 33 -5.50 2.56 -11.62
C LEU A 33 -4.92 1.24 -12.16
N LEU A 34 -4.79 1.18 -13.48
CA LEU A 34 -4.18 0.04 -14.18
C LEU A 34 -4.76 -1.29 -13.74
N ASN A 35 -6.08 -1.35 -13.64
CA ASN A 35 -6.83 -2.54 -13.23
C ASN A 35 -6.57 -2.97 -11.80
N GLY A 36 -6.00 -2.10 -11.01
CA GLY A 36 -5.73 -2.40 -9.61
C GLY A 36 -5.88 -1.17 -8.76
N PHE A 37 -5.12 -1.10 -7.68
CA PHE A 37 -5.33 -0.09 -6.66
C PHE A 37 -4.04 0.44 -6.09
N GLN A 38 -4.11 1.68 -5.60
CA GLN A 38 -3.05 2.28 -4.82
C GLN A 38 -3.66 2.72 -3.49
N VAL A 39 -2.98 2.41 -2.40
CA VAL A 39 -3.36 2.88 -1.07
C VAL A 39 -2.26 3.83 -0.62
N ALA A 40 -2.61 5.10 -0.41
CA ALA A 40 -1.65 6.12 0.00
C ALA A 40 -1.91 6.48 1.46
N TYR A 41 -0.86 6.59 2.24
CA TYR A 41 -0.93 6.89 3.66
C TYR A 41 -0.11 8.13 3.97
N PRO A 42 -0.63 9.10 4.68
CA PRO A 42 -2.01 9.19 5.17
C PRO A 42 -2.99 9.65 4.09
N ASP A 43 -2.48 10.24 3.02
CA ASP A 43 -3.27 10.64 1.87
C ASP A 43 -2.34 10.71 0.66
N ASN A 44 -2.89 11.03 -0.49
CA ASN A 44 -2.12 11.06 -1.74
C ASN A 44 -1.66 12.47 -2.11
N GLY A 45 -1.56 13.34 -1.14
CA GLY A 45 -1.09 14.70 -1.34
C GLY A 45 0.35 14.90 -0.90
N ASP A 46 0.66 16.14 -0.53
CA ASP A 46 2.01 16.53 -0.16
C ASP A 46 2.49 15.87 1.12
N ASN A 47 1.57 15.39 1.94
CA ASN A 47 1.92 14.75 3.21
C ASN A 47 2.08 13.25 3.09
N ARG A 48 2.05 12.71 1.87
CA ARG A 48 2.14 11.27 1.70
C ARG A 48 3.44 10.72 2.26
N VAL A 49 3.30 9.72 3.12
CA VAL A 49 4.43 9.04 3.74
C VAL A 49 4.83 7.83 2.93
N CYS A 50 3.84 7.08 2.44
CA CYS A 50 4.10 5.92 1.61
C CYS A 50 2.88 5.60 0.78
N SER A 51 3.06 4.73 -0.21
CA SER A 51 1.94 4.17 -0.96
C SER A 51 2.23 2.71 -1.24
N ALA A 52 1.16 1.92 -1.29
CA ALA A 52 1.24 0.51 -1.64
C ALA A 52 0.37 0.28 -2.86
N ILE A 53 0.91 -0.38 -3.86
CA ILE A 53 0.19 -0.58 -5.12
C ILE A 53 0.12 -2.06 -5.47
N CYS A 54 -0.99 -2.40 -6.11
CA CYS A 54 -1.24 -3.73 -6.61
C CYS A 54 -2.00 -3.53 -7.92
N HIS A 55 -1.26 -3.44 -9.01
CA HIS A 55 -1.87 -3.21 -10.32
C HIS A 55 -0.98 -3.85 -11.41
N ASN A 56 -1.42 -3.72 -12.66
CA ASN A 56 -0.74 -4.42 -13.76
C ASN A 56 0.73 -4.06 -13.90
N GLY A 57 1.11 -2.87 -13.49
CA GLY A 57 2.49 -2.43 -13.63
C GLY A 57 3.37 -2.72 -12.42
N SER A 58 2.85 -3.34 -11.37
CA SER A 58 3.63 -3.57 -10.17
C SER A 58 4.19 -4.98 -10.11
N TYR A 59 5.24 -5.15 -9.34
CA TYR A 59 5.84 -6.46 -9.11
C TYR A 59 5.17 -7.14 -7.92
N GLY A 60 5.19 -8.48 -7.92
CA GLY A 60 4.70 -9.26 -6.79
C GLY A 60 3.24 -9.02 -6.45
N LYS A 61 2.50 -8.51 -7.40
CA LYS A 61 1.11 -8.12 -7.18
C LYS A 61 0.23 -9.32 -6.93
N GLY A 62 -0.75 -9.12 -6.06
CA GLY A 62 -1.71 -10.17 -5.74
C GLY A 62 -1.17 -11.15 -4.72
N ASN A 63 -1.98 -12.10 -4.32
CA ASN A 63 -1.59 -13.17 -3.39
C ASN A 63 -1.07 -12.65 -2.05
N GLY A 64 -1.58 -11.49 -1.60
CA GLY A 64 -1.16 -10.94 -0.34
C GLY A 64 0.10 -10.09 -0.37
N TYR A 65 0.61 -9.79 -1.57
CA TYR A 65 1.80 -8.96 -1.76
C TYR A 65 1.45 -7.69 -2.50
N MET A 66 2.11 -6.60 -2.10
CA MET A 66 1.97 -5.32 -2.78
C MET A 66 3.35 -4.68 -2.90
N GLU A 67 3.49 -3.81 -3.89
CA GLU A 67 4.71 -3.03 -4.07
C GLU A 67 4.57 -1.75 -3.27
N MET A 68 5.54 -1.48 -2.39
CA MET A 68 5.48 -0.31 -1.53
C MET A 68 6.58 0.67 -1.84
N MET A 69 6.23 1.95 -1.83
CA MET A 69 7.15 3.07 -1.96
C MET A 69 7.04 3.89 -0.68
N GLY A 70 8.18 4.19 -0.06
CA GLY A 70 8.20 4.88 1.22
C GLY A 70 8.27 3.90 2.40
N LEU A 71 8.68 4.37 3.53
CA LEU A 71 8.84 3.58 4.76
C LEU A 71 9.75 2.36 4.56
N LEU A 72 10.77 2.53 3.73
CA LEU A 72 11.73 1.49 3.46
C LEU A 72 12.79 1.42 4.55
N THR A 73 13.33 0.23 4.78
CA THR A 73 14.50 0.11 5.64
C THR A 73 15.72 0.68 4.90
N ALA A 74 16.79 0.94 5.63
CA ALA A 74 18.01 1.47 5.02
C ALA A 74 18.56 0.51 3.97
N ASP A 75 18.50 -0.79 4.25
CA ASP A 75 18.97 -1.79 3.29
C ASP A 75 18.13 -1.77 2.01
N GLU A 76 16.80 -1.73 2.16
CA GLU A 76 15.91 -1.72 1.00
C GLU A 76 16.16 -0.50 0.14
N ALA A 77 16.28 0.67 0.77
CA ALA A 77 16.48 1.92 0.04
C ALA A 77 17.81 1.96 -0.69
N THR A 78 18.77 1.14 -0.29
CA THR A 78 20.07 1.06 -0.97
C THR A 78 19.90 0.49 -2.37
N TYR A 79 18.93 -0.40 -2.57
CA TYR A 79 18.77 -1.10 -3.84
C TYR A 79 17.70 -0.52 -4.73
N ASP A 80 16.64 0.02 -4.16
CA ASP A 80 15.53 0.51 -4.97
C ASP A 80 14.68 1.47 -4.15
N ASP A 81 13.83 2.21 -4.85
CA ASP A 81 12.86 3.09 -4.22
C ASP A 81 11.58 2.37 -3.84
N VAL A 82 11.44 1.11 -4.25
CA VAL A 82 10.24 0.32 -3.99
C VAL A 82 10.65 -1.05 -3.52
N VAL A 83 9.74 -1.70 -2.81
CA VAL A 83 9.97 -3.05 -2.31
C VAL A 83 8.65 -3.81 -2.32
N VAL A 84 8.72 -5.12 -2.56
CA VAL A 84 7.55 -5.99 -2.52
C VAL A 84 7.45 -6.59 -1.13
N LEU A 85 6.33 -6.36 -0.48
CA LEU A 85 6.11 -6.82 0.90
C LEU A 85 4.73 -7.45 1.02
N THR A 86 4.56 -8.26 2.05
CA THR A 86 3.23 -8.76 2.38
C THR A 86 2.38 -7.63 2.93
N VAL A 87 1.07 -7.81 2.83
CA VAL A 87 0.12 -6.86 3.42
C VAL A 87 0.39 -6.69 4.92
N ASP A 88 0.69 -7.79 5.61
CA ASP A 88 0.94 -7.71 7.05
C ASP A 88 2.16 -6.85 7.37
N GLU A 89 3.22 -6.97 6.58
CA GLU A 89 4.42 -6.17 6.83
C GLU A 89 4.17 -4.70 6.51
N ILE A 90 3.44 -4.43 5.41
CA ILE A 90 3.10 -3.05 5.06
C ILE A 90 2.26 -2.42 6.17
N PHE A 91 1.26 -3.16 6.63
CA PHE A 91 0.40 -2.69 7.71
C PHE A 91 1.22 -2.40 8.98
N ARG A 92 2.14 -3.31 9.33
CA ARG A 92 2.96 -3.12 10.51
C ARG A 92 3.76 -1.82 10.43
N ARG A 93 4.36 -1.54 9.28
CA ARG A 93 5.17 -0.33 9.11
C ARG A 93 4.32 0.92 9.20
N ILE A 94 3.16 0.92 8.57
CA ILE A 94 2.26 2.06 8.61
C ILE A 94 1.75 2.28 10.03
N LYS A 95 1.35 1.22 10.70
CA LYS A 95 0.83 1.30 12.06
C LYS A 95 1.88 1.86 13.00
N GLU A 96 3.11 1.37 12.88
CA GLU A 96 4.20 1.87 13.71
C GLU A 96 4.43 3.35 13.49
N HIS A 97 4.49 3.76 12.22
CA HIS A 97 4.67 5.16 11.89
C HIS A 97 3.52 6.01 12.44
N TYR A 98 2.30 5.53 12.27
CA TYR A 98 1.12 6.26 12.72
C TYR A 98 1.17 6.49 14.23
N HIS A 99 1.48 5.46 14.98
CA HIS A 99 1.50 5.58 16.45
C HIS A 99 2.64 6.47 16.93
N LEU A 100 3.76 6.47 16.23
CA LEU A 100 4.88 7.33 16.60
C LEU A 100 4.61 8.80 16.30
N HIS A 101 3.81 9.10 15.30
CA HIS A 101 3.67 10.46 14.80
C HIS A 101 2.29 11.08 15.02
N ARG A 102 1.39 10.37 15.66
CA ARG A 102 0.05 10.93 15.89
C ARG A 102 -0.04 11.65 17.23
N LYS A 103 1.02 12.19 17.65
CA LYS A 103 1.05 12.90 18.92
C LYS A 103 0.15 14.11 18.87
N SER A 104 -0.50 14.33 19.91
CA SER A 104 -1.29 15.54 20.03
C SER A 104 -0.51 16.60 20.76
#